data_5b3a25c69756a3f2e067fd805dc8591b
#
_entry.id   5b3a25c69756a3f2e067fd805dc8591b
#
_cell.length_a   1.000
_cell.length_b   1.000
_cell.length_c   1.000
_cell.angle_alpha   90.00
_cell.angle_beta   90.00
_cell.angle_gamma   90.00
#
_symmetry.space_group_name_H-M   'P 1'
#
loop_
_entity.id
_entity.type
_entity.pdbx_description
1 polymer ?
#
loop_
_entity_poly.entity_id
_entity_poly.type
_entity_poly.pdbx_seq_one_letter_code
_entity_poly.pdbx_strand_id
1 'polypeptide(L)'
;VLPNSPAMIHLSKSRQALLDKRNRLLTRLHTKGVLDDSSYELALSEPLPQEPKPLPQIAPHLTDYFYQTRNGNYSVSTIDRGIQLQIEELIERWNSEFSRSDIRNIAILVIDVQKNQPIAYCGNVHFNKTNSGNQVDIIRSPRSTGSILKPFLYYAMLQEGSILPHTLLPDIPININGFAPQNFSQQFEGAVPASEALARSLNIPTVTMLQRYGVPKFYNFLKQTGISTLTRPASHYGLSLILGGAEGTLWDITCAYTDMARCLKGLDKTDCSLLLSDSAHNASSVVPTSSFSPCAVW
;
A
#
# COMPACT_ATOMS: atom_id res chain seq x y z
N VAL A 1 32.89 -19.88 14.06
CA VAL A 1 32.97 -21.32 13.82
C VAL A 1 32.62 -21.69 12.38
N LEU A 2 31.91 -20.87 11.64
CA LEU A 2 31.46 -21.13 10.24
C LEU A 2 32.35 -20.59 9.10
N PRO A 3 33.51 -19.91 9.31
CA PRO A 3 34.18 -19.20 8.23
C PRO A 3 34.77 -20.10 7.13
N ASN A 4 34.99 -21.39 7.38
CA ASN A 4 35.59 -22.32 6.41
C ASN A 4 34.53 -23.34 5.95
N SER A 5 34.26 -23.35 4.64
CA SER A 5 33.37 -24.30 3.98
C SER A 5 31.91 -24.32 4.51
N PRO A 6 31.17 -23.21 4.42
CA PRO A 6 29.80 -23.16 4.92
C PRO A 6 28.87 -24.18 4.24
N ALA A 7 29.16 -24.58 3.01
CA ALA A 7 28.42 -25.64 2.32
C ALA A 7 28.61 -27.03 2.91
N MET A 8 29.75 -27.30 3.55
CA MET A 8 30.07 -28.60 4.16
C MET A 8 29.70 -28.67 5.65
N ILE A 9 29.69 -27.54 6.34
CA ILE A 9 29.42 -27.47 7.78
C ILE A 9 28.14 -26.66 7.98
N HIS A 10 27.00 -27.34 7.96
CA HIS A 10 25.68 -26.73 8.11
C HIS A 10 24.91 -27.42 9.23
N LEU A 11 24.11 -26.64 9.99
CA LEU A 11 23.31 -27.15 11.11
C LEU A 11 22.37 -28.31 10.73
N SER A 12 21.85 -28.30 9.49
CA SER A 12 20.92 -29.33 9.00
C SER A 12 21.59 -30.53 8.32
N LYS A 13 22.83 -30.43 7.84
CA LYS A 13 23.47 -31.48 7.01
C LYS A 13 24.69 -32.16 7.62
N SER A 14 25.41 -31.48 8.51
CA SER A 14 26.70 -31.98 9.03
C SER A 14 26.87 -31.61 10.50
N ARG A 15 25.87 -31.93 11.33
CA ARG A 15 25.85 -31.56 12.74
C ARG A 15 27.07 -32.09 13.51
N GLN A 16 27.48 -33.35 13.27
CA GLN A 16 28.64 -33.93 13.92
C GLN A 16 29.93 -33.17 13.60
N ALA A 17 30.17 -32.85 12.34
CA ALA A 17 31.33 -32.07 11.94
C ALA A 17 31.37 -30.65 12.56
N LEU A 18 30.18 -30.04 12.73
CA LEU A 18 30.06 -28.76 13.42
C LEU A 18 30.33 -28.89 14.92
N LEU A 19 29.82 -29.95 15.55
CA LEU A 19 30.07 -30.26 16.96
C LEU A 19 31.57 -30.45 17.21
N ASP A 20 32.23 -31.27 16.39
CA ASP A 20 33.67 -31.54 16.50
C ASP A 20 34.50 -30.27 16.32
N LYS A 21 34.08 -29.40 15.38
CA LYS A 21 34.76 -28.13 15.15
C LYS A 21 34.57 -27.16 16.32
N ARG A 22 33.35 -27.09 16.91
CA ARG A 22 33.10 -26.32 18.13
C ARG A 22 33.94 -26.82 19.28
N ASN A 23 33.93 -28.11 19.50
CA ASN A 23 34.64 -28.71 20.66
C ASN A 23 36.15 -28.49 20.54
N ARG A 24 36.75 -28.67 19.36
CA ARG A 24 38.15 -28.33 19.11
C ARG A 24 38.47 -26.86 19.39
N LEU A 25 37.58 -25.94 19.05
CA LEU A 25 37.78 -24.52 19.36
C LEU A 25 37.73 -24.29 20.88
N LEU A 26 36.73 -24.86 21.58
CA LEU A 26 36.59 -24.76 23.02
C LEU A 26 37.83 -25.30 23.74
N THR A 27 38.32 -26.48 23.36
CA THR A 27 39.56 -27.06 23.91
C THR A 27 40.75 -26.12 23.70
N ARG A 28 40.86 -25.52 22.51
CA ARG A 28 41.96 -24.59 22.21
C ARG A 28 41.89 -23.32 23.05
N LEU A 29 40.69 -22.80 23.31
CA LEU A 29 40.47 -21.62 24.15
C LEU A 29 40.79 -21.93 25.60
N HIS A 30 40.38 -23.09 26.10
CA HIS A 30 40.67 -23.56 27.43
C HIS A 30 42.19 -23.75 27.62
N THR A 31 42.90 -24.45 26.69
CA THR A 31 44.36 -24.64 26.75
C THR A 31 45.11 -23.30 26.76
N LYS A 32 44.55 -22.26 26.13
CA LYS A 32 45.15 -20.91 26.12
C LYS A 32 44.79 -20.07 27.34
N GLY A 33 44.04 -20.61 28.32
CA GLY A 33 43.60 -19.88 29.51
C GLY A 33 42.55 -18.81 29.27
N VAL A 34 41.88 -18.85 28.11
CA VAL A 34 40.78 -17.90 27.79
C VAL A 34 39.46 -18.33 28.44
N LEU A 35 39.27 -19.64 28.64
CA LEU A 35 38.13 -20.23 29.34
C LEU A 35 38.68 -20.92 30.62
N ASP A 36 37.97 -20.74 31.74
CA ASP A 36 38.18 -21.53 32.95
C ASP A 36 37.53 -22.91 32.83
N ASP A 37 37.83 -23.81 33.75
CA ASP A 37 37.34 -25.20 33.75
C ASP A 37 35.81 -25.26 33.76
N SER A 38 35.16 -24.47 34.59
CA SER A 38 33.71 -24.45 34.74
C SER A 38 33.01 -23.96 33.45
N SER A 39 33.50 -22.86 32.86
CA SER A 39 32.98 -22.34 31.58
C SER A 39 33.22 -23.29 30.43
N TYR A 40 34.35 -24.02 30.44
CA TYR A 40 34.67 -25.00 29.43
C TYR A 40 33.71 -26.20 29.46
N GLU A 41 33.47 -26.77 30.65
CA GLU A 41 32.54 -27.89 30.84
C GLU A 41 31.10 -27.51 30.47
N LEU A 42 30.64 -26.33 30.90
CA LEU A 42 29.33 -25.80 30.54
C LEU A 42 29.19 -25.64 29.01
N ALA A 43 30.18 -25.05 28.36
CA ALA A 43 30.15 -24.85 26.91
C ALA A 43 30.19 -26.17 26.11
N LEU A 44 30.84 -27.21 26.63
CA LEU A 44 30.82 -28.55 26.02
C LEU A 44 29.46 -29.24 26.19
N SER A 45 28.79 -29.06 27.33
CA SER A 45 27.49 -29.66 27.62
C SER A 45 26.36 -29.01 26.83
N GLU A 46 26.53 -27.76 26.33
CA GLU A 46 25.52 -27.06 25.59
C GLU A 46 25.25 -27.71 24.22
N PRO A 47 24.00 -28.09 23.92
CA PRO A 47 23.66 -28.69 22.64
C PRO A 47 23.78 -27.66 21.47
N LEU A 48 24.13 -28.16 20.29
CA LEU A 48 24.03 -27.33 19.08
C LEU A 48 22.57 -26.93 18.79
N PRO A 49 22.31 -25.72 18.32
CA PRO A 49 20.97 -25.31 17.85
C PRO A 49 20.38 -26.35 16.88
N GLN A 50 19.09 -26.64 17.01
CA GLN A 50 18.49 -27.67 16.17
C GLN A 50 18.37 -27.23 14.72
N GLU A 51 17.91 -26.01 14.49
CA GLU A 51 17.75 -25.42 13.15
C GLU A 51 18.08 -23.92 13.17
N PRO A 52 18.50 -23.35 12.03
CA PRO A 52 18.60 -21.91 11.90
C PRO A 52 17.21 -21.29 12.11
N LYS A 53 17.10 -20.30 12.99
CA LYS A 53 15.86 -19.55 13.13
C LYS A 53 15.58 -18.83 11.81
N PRO A 54 14.37 -18.95 11.24
CA PRO A 54 14.01 -18.16 10.06
C PRO A 54 14.09 -16.68 10.40
N LEU A 55 14.54 -15.88 9.44
CA LEU A 55 14.49 -14.43 9.57
C LEU A 55 13.02 -13.98 9.70
N PRO A 56 12.73 -13.02 10.59
CA PRO A 56 11.40 -12.43 10.65
C PRO A 56 11.00 -11.89 9.27
N GLN A 57 9.84 -12.30 8.78
CA GLN A 57 9.28 -11.82 7.52
C GLN A 57 8.09 -10.91 7.84
N ILE A 58 8.38 -9.70 8.26
CA ILE A 58 7.41 -8.63 8.46
C ILE A 58 7.40 -7.80 7.18
N ALA A 59 6.22 -7.55 6.59
CA ALA A 59 6.05 -6.82 5.33
C ALA A 59 6.92 -7.35 4.16
N PRO A 60 6.80 -8.64 3.75
CA PRO A 60 7.68 -9.23 2.74
C PRO A 60 7.61 -8.51 1.38
N HIS A 61 6.43 -8.09 0.92
CA HIS A 61 6.26 -7.35 -0.34
C HIS A 61 6.98 -6.01 -0.33
N LEU A 62 7.00 -5.30 0.82
CA LEU A 62 7.77 -4.07 0.96
C LEU A 62 9.27 -4.35 0.93
N THR A 63 9.70 -5.46 1.54
CA THR A 63 11.12 -5.89 1.49
C THR A 63 11.54 -6.17 0.06
N ASP A 64 10.73 -6.88 -0.71
CA ASP A 64 10.99 -7.16 -2.13
C ASP A 64 11.01 -5.87 -2.96
N TYR A 65 10.09 -4.95 -2.70
CA TYR A 65 10.08 -3.65 -3.36
C TYR A 65 11.37 -2.86 -3.09
N PHE A 66 11.85 -2.80 -1.84
CA PHE A 66 13.12 -2.13 -1.52
C PHE A 66 14.32 -2.86 -2.12
N TYR A 67 14.31 -4.18 -2.11
CA TYR A 67 15.38 -4.97 -2.73
C TYR A 67 15.53 -4.64 -4.23
N GLN A 68 14.42 -4.56 -4.94
CA GLN A 68 14.41 -4.23 -6.38
C GLN A 68 14.78 -2.77 -6.66
N THR A 69 14.31 -1.84 -5.84
CA THR A 69 14.49 -0.40 -6.10
C THR A 69 15.79 0.16 -5.52
N ARG A 70 16.39 -0.50 -4.52
CA ARG A 70 17.60 -0.05 -3.82
C ARG A 70 18.78 -1.01 -3.89
N ASN A 71 18.79 -1.95 -4.82
CA ASN A 71 19.87 -2.90 -5.04
C ASN A 71 20.30 -3.67 -3.76
N GLY A 72 19.34 -4.02 -2.89
CA GLY A 72 19.61 -4.79 -1.68
C GLY A 72 20.30 -4.03 -0.54
N ASN A 73 20.41 -2.70 -0.62
CA ASN A 73 20.99 -1.89 0.44
C ASN A 73 20.10 -1.84 1.69
N TYR A 74 20.73 -1.60 2.85
CA TYR A 74 20.01 -1.34 4.10
C TYR A 74 19.06 -0.15 3.94
N SER A 75 17.82 -0.32 4.40
CA SER A 75 16.78 0.72 4.32
C SER A 75 16.02 0.80 5.66
N VAL A 76 15.82 1.99 6.15
CA VAL A 76 14.98 2.27 7.32
C VAL A 76 13.63 2.75 6.84
N SER A 77 12.58 2.00 7.10
CA SER A 77 11.21 2.34 6.70
C SER A 77 10.46 3.10 7.80
N THR A 78 9.37 3.74 7.40
CA THR A 78 8.41 4.41 8.30
C THR A 78 7.41 3.46 8.96
N ILE A 79 7.47 2.17 8.65
CA ILE A 79 6.52 1.17 9.12
C ILE A 79 6.62 1.01 10.64
N ASP A 80 5.48 1.15 11.32
CA ASP A 80 5.33 0.83 12.73
C ASP A 80 5.12 -0.68 12.90
N ARG A 81 6.03 -1.32 13.63
CA ARG A 81 5.98 -2.77 13.82
C ARG A 81 4.70 -3.25 14.49
N GLY A 82 4.19 -2.50 15.47
CA GLY A 82 3.00 -2.88 16.22
C GLY A 82 1.76 -2.83 15.33
N ILE A 83 1.60 -1.75 14.57
CA ILE A 83 0.50 -1.59 13.61
C ILE A 83 0.60 -2.62 12.48
N GLN A 84 1.79 -2.85 11.95
CA GLN A 84 2.01 -3.84 10.90
C GLN A 84 1.55 -5.24 11.32
N LEU A 85 1.92 -5.69 12.53
CA LEU A 85 1.51 -7.00 13.04
C LEU A 85 -0.01 -7.09 13.23
N GLN A 86 -0.64 -6.03 13.74
CA GLN A 86 -2.11 -6.00 13.88
C GLN A 86 -2.82 -6.08 12.52
N ILE A 87 -2.27 -5.42 11.50
CA ILE A 87 -2.82 -5.47 10.14
C ILE A 87 -2.62 -6.87 9.51
N GLU A 88 -1.49 -7.52 9.76
CA GLU A 88 -1.26 -8.90 9.31
C GLU A 88 -2.26 -9.88 9.93
N GLU A 89 -2.51 -9.79 11.24
CA GLU A 89 -3.54 -10.59 11.92
C GLU A 89 -4.96 -10.30 11.36
N LEU A 90 -5.24 -9.03 11.04
CA LEU A 90 -6.49 -8.63 10.43
C LEU A 90 -6.67 -9.27 9.04
N ILE A 91 -5.64 -9.25 8.21
CA ILE A 91 -5.65 -9.86 6.88
C ILE A 91 -5.90 -11.37 6.97
N GLU A 92 -5.20 -12.08 7.88
CA GLU A 92 -5.41 -13.52 8.07
C GLU A 92 -6.85 -13.85 8.43
N ARG A 93 -7.44 -13.10 9.35
CA ARG A 93 -8.84 -13.28 9.74
C ARG A 93 -9.79 -13.07 8.56
N TRP A 94 -9.63 -11.98 7.81
CA TRP A 94 -10.49 -11.68 6.67
C TRP A 94 -10.23 -12.59 5.47
N ASN A 95 -8.99 -13.03 5.27
CA ASN A 95 -8.67 -14.01 4.24
C ASN A 95 -9.45 -15.31 4.42
N SER A 96 -9.57 -15.80 5.66
CA SER A 96 -10.37 -16.98 5.98
C SER A 96 -11.86 -16.80 5.62
N GLU A 97 -12.41 -15.61 5.82
CA GLU A 97 -13.80 -15.30 5.48
C GLU A 97 -13.99 -15.13 3.97
N PHE A 98 -13.16 -14.32 3.33
CA PHE A 98 -13.29 -14.01 1.91
C PHE A 98 -12.93 -15.17 0.98
N SER A 99 -12.08 -16.10 1.42
CA SER A 99 -11.75 -17.31 0.67
C SER A 99 -12.99 -18.19 0.37
N ARG A 100 -14.03 -18.09 1.20
CA ARG A 100 -15.33 -18.77 0.96
C ARG A 100 -16.08 -18.21 -0.25
N SER A 101 -15.74 -16.98 -0.64
CA SER A 101 -16.29 -16.30 -1.83
C SER A 101 -15.28 -16.18 -2.96
N ASP A 102 -14.24 -17.04 -2.98
CA ASP A 102 -13.15 -17.05 -3.96
C ASP A 102 -12.32 -15.76 -4.03
N ILE A 103 -12.40 -14.88 -3.03
CA ILE A 103 -11.55 -13.69 -2.90
C ILE A 103 -10.26 -14.14 -2.19
N ARG A 104 -9.15 -14.16 -2.92
CA ARG A 104 -7.88 -14.74 -2.48
C ARG A 104 -6.76 -13.73 -2.29
N ASN A 105 -6.98 -12.48 -2.64
CA ASN A 105 -5.98 -11.43 -2.56
C ASN A 105 -6.54 -10.24 -1.77
N ILE A 106 -5.80 -9.80 -0.77
CA ILE A 106 -6.16 -8.67 0.09
C ILE A 106 -4.90 -7.84 0.29
N ALA A 107 -5.00 -6.52 0.11
CA ALA A 107 -3.93 -5.61 0.48
C ALA A 107 -4.44 -4.50 1.38
N ILE A 108 -3.59 -4.04 2.28
CA ILE A 108 -3.88 -2.93 3.17
C ILE A 108 -2.66 -2.01 3.21
N LEU A 109 -2.92 -0.72 2.99
CA LEU A 109 -1.96 0.36 3.17
C LEU A 109 -2.51 1.35 4.19
N VAL A 110 -1.74 1.67 5.21
CA VAL A 110 -2.12 2.65 6.25
C VAL A 110 -1.12 3.80 6.23
N ILE A 111 -1.62 5.02 6.09
CA ILE A 111 -0.80 6.25 6.08
C ILE A 111 -1.19 7.12 7.27
N ASP A 112 -0.20 7.58 8.03
CA ASP A 112 -0.35 8.63 9.03
C ASP A 112 -0.57 9.98 8.32
N VAL A 113 -1.77 10.53 8.43
CA VAL A 113 -2.13 11.79 7.77
C VAL A 113 -1.29 12.97 8.27
N GLN A 114 -0.89 13.00 9.54
CA GLN A 114 -0.10 14.11 10.08
C GLN A 114 1.33 14.10 9.53
N LYS A 115 1.97 12.92 9.53
CA LYS A 115 3.35 12.76 9.08
C LYS A 115 3.48 12.57 7.56
N ASN A 116 2.37 12.27 6.88
CA ASN A 116 2.33 11.82 5.49
C ASN A 116 3.26 10.63 5.24
N GLN A 117 3.22 9.63 6.12
CA GLN A 117 4.09 8.47 6.08
C GLN A 117 3.28 7.18 6.19
N PRO A 118 3.53 6.20 5.33
CA PRO A 118 2.97 4.87 5.50
C PRO A 118 3.48 4.23 6.79
N ILE A 119 2.57 3.74 7.61
CA ILE A 119 2.85 3.09 8.90
C ILE A 119 2.52 1.60 8.90
N ALA A 120 1.79 1.10 7.89
CA ALA A 120 1.65 -0.32 7.61
C ALA A 120 1.54 -0.58 6.11
N TYR A 121 2.10 -1.70 5.64
CA TYR A 121 2.18 -2.09 4.24
C TYR A 121 2.01 -3.60 4.10
N CYS A 122 0.82 -4.05 3.77
CA CYS A 122 0.54 -5.46 3.47
C CYS A 122 0.14 -5.58 2.00
N GLY A 123 1.09 -5.98 1.16
CA GLY A 123 0.91 -6.05 -0.30
C GLY A 123 -0.03 -7.15 -0.78
N ASN A 124 -0.22 -8.19 0.03
CA ASN A 124 -1.15 -9.29 -0.22
C ASN A 124 -1.33 -10.11 1.06
N VAL A 125 -2.20 -11.13 1.02
CA VAL A 125 -2.30 -12.16 2.05
C VAL A 125 -0.96 -12.86 2.24
N HIS A 126 -0.84 -13.64 3.31
CA HIS A 126 0.43 -14.22 3.75
C HIS A 126 1.26 -14.83 2.61
N PHE A 127 2.55 -14.46 2.58
CA PHE A 127 3.52 -14.87 1.57
C PHE A 127 3.81 -16.36 1.70
N ASN A 128 3.01 -17.19 1.03
CA ASN A 128 3.19 -18.64 1.03
C ASN A 128 3.69 -19.11 -0.35
N LYS A 129 4.83 -19.81 -0.37
CA LYS A 129 5.46 -20.32 -1.60
C LYS A 129 4.58 -21.32 -2.37
N THR A 130 3.55 -21.85 -1.75
CA THR A 130 2.63 -22.83 -2.37
C THR A 130 1.49 -22.18 -3.15
N ASN A 131 1.22 -20.88 -2.97
CA ASN A 131 0.15 -20.16 -3.64
C ASN A 131 0.73 -19.08 -4.56
N SER A 132 0.75 -19.33 -5.86
CA SER A 132 1.44 -18.50 -6.86
C SER A 132 0.96 -17.05 -6.98
N GLY A 133 -0.24 -16.72 -6.46
CA GLY A 133 -0.80 -15.36 -6.50
C GLY A 133 -0.37 -14.45 -5.35
N ASN A 134 0.03 -15.01 -4.21
CA ASN A 134 0.30 -14.24 -2.98
C ASN A 134 1.63 -13.45 -3.02
N GLN A 135 2.48 -13.73 -4.01
CA GLN A 135 3.74 -13.03 -4.20
C GLN A 135 3.57 -11.66 -4.89
N VAL A 136 2.42 -11.42 -5.50
CA VAL A 136 2.14 -10.15 -6.19
C VAL A 136 1.84 -9.07 -5.18
N ASP A 137 2.61 -7.98 -5.23
CA ASP A 137 2.30 -6.75 -4.49
C ASP A 137 1.14 -6.02 -5.18
N ILE A 138 -0.07 -6.19 -4.65
CA ILE A 138 -1.26 -5.56 -5.23
C ILE A 138 -1.48 -4.11 -4.76
N ILE A 139 -0.69 -3.60 -3.82
CA ILE A 139 -0.68 -2.16 -3.49
C ILE A 139 -0.23 -1.34 -4.69
N ARG A 140 0.73 -1.88 -5.46
CA ARG A 140 1.31 -1.22 -6.64
C ARG A 140 0.74 -1.71 -7.97
N SER A 141 -0.16 -2.67 -7.93
CA SER A 141 -0.80 -3.21 -9.13
C SER A 141 -2.00 -2.37 -9.54
N PRO A 142 -2.10 -1.92 -10.80
CA PRO A 142 -3.27 -1.20 -11.30
C PRO A 142 -4.55 -2.04 -11.20
N ARG A 143 -5.62 -1.43 -10.72
CA ARG A 143 -6.96 -2.03 -10.62
C ARG A 143 -8.01 -0.99 -10.98
N SER A 144 -9.17 -1.44 -11.48
CA SER A 144 -10.30 -0.55 -11.71
C SER A 144 -10.61 0.25 -10.43
N THR A 145 -10.75 1.56 -10.60
CA THR A 145 -11.04 2.46 -9.49
C THR A 145 -12.48 2.37 -9.00
N GLY A 146 -13.37 1.77 -9.79
CA GLY A 146 -14.79 1.78 -9.45
C GLY A 146 -15.29 3.20 -9.18
N SER A 147 -15.98 3.36 -8.05
CA SER A 147 -16.54 4.66 -7.60
C SER A 147 -15.61 5.48 -6.71
N ILE A 148 -14.38 5.04 -6.46
CA ILE A 148 -13.50 5.68 -5.47
C ILE A 148 -13.00 7.06 -5.94
N LEU A 149 -13.17 7.41 -7.21
CA LEU A 149 -12.84 8.73 -7.74
C LEU A 149 -13.96 9.77 -7.58
N LYS A 150 -15.18 9.37 -7.21
CA LYS A 150 -16.32 10.29 -7.03
C LYS A 150 -16.07 11.39 -6.00
N PRO A 151 -15.46 11.13 -4.83
CA PRO A 151 -15.13 12.18 -3.88
C PRO A 151 -14.21 13.26 -4.43
N PHE A 152 -13.27 12.89 -5.31
CA PHE A 152 -12.37 13.87 -5.94
C PHE A 152 -13.11 14.80 -6.90
N LEU A 153 -14.05 14.29 -7.68
CA LEU A 153 -14.89 15.13 -8.55
C LEU A 153 -15.76 16.08 -7.71
N TYR A 154 -16.39 15.55 -6.67
CA TYR A 154 -17.21 16.34 -5.76
C TYR A 154 -16.40 17.46 -5.09
N TYR A 155 -15.19 17.11 -4.58
CA TYR A 155 -14.26 18.09 -4.01
C TYR A 155 -13.89 19.19 -4.99
N ALA A 156 -13.47 18.81 -6.21
CA ALA A 156 -13.07 19.76 -7.25
C ALA A 156 -14.19 20.73 -7.63
N MET A 157 -15.41 20.23 -7.74
CA MET A 157 -16.59 21.06 -8.05
C MET A 157 -17.02 21.97 -6.90
N LEU A 158 -16.90 21.52 -5.65
CA LEU A 158 -17.10 22.34 -4.47
C LEU A 158 -16.08 23.48 -4.39
N GLN A 159 -14.81 23.16 -4.60
CA GLN A 159 -13.71 24.13 -4.56
C GLN A 159 -13.89 25.26 -5.58
N GLU A 160 -14.46 24.95 -6.74
CA GLU A 160 -14.76 25.94 -7.78
C GLU A 160 -16.12 26.65 -7.58
N GLY A 161 -16.89 26.26 -6.58
CA GLY A 161 -18.23 26.78 -6.38
C GLY A 161 -19.25 26.34 -7.44
N SER A 162 -18.92 25.33 -8.25
CA SER A 162 -19.79 24.79 -9.30
C SER A 162 -20.98 24.02 -8.74
N ILE A 163 -20.85 23.48 -7.52
CA ILE A 163 -21.92 22.86 -6.73
C ILE A 163 -21.81 23.25 -5.27
N LEU A 164 -22.93 23.11 -4.56
CA LEU A 164 -23.01 23.16 -3.10
C LEU A 164 -23.54 21.81 -2.59
N PRO A 165 -23.39 21.48 -1.29
CA PRO A 165 -23.83 20.19 -0.75
C PRO A 165 -25.32 19.89 -1.03
N HIS A 166 -26.18 20.90 -1.01
CA HIS A 166 -27.62 20.79 -1.28
C HIS A 166 -28.03 21.07 -2.72
N THR A 167 -27.07 21.27 -3.63
CA THR A 167 -27.40 21.41 -5.05
C THR A 167 -28.10 20.14 -5.53
N LEU A 168 -29.30 20.31 -6.12
CA LEU A 168 -30.06 19.20 -6.68
C LEU A 168 -29.43 18.74 -8.00
N LEU A 169 -29.15 17.47 -8.06
CA LEU A 169 -28.63 16.78 -9.24
C LEU A 169 -29.68 15.86 -9.84
N PRO A 170 -29.82 15.78 -11.16
CA PRO A 170 -30.77 14.87 -11.78
C PRO A 170 -30.38 13.42 -11.55
N ASP A 171 -31.34 12.61 -11.13
CA ASP A 171 -31.25 11.14 -11.01
C ASP A 171 -32.38 10.53 -11.84
N ILE A 172 -32.27 10.65 -13.14
CA ILE A 172 -33.22 10.16 -14.15
C ILE A 172 -32.47 9.35 -15.21
N PRO A 173 -33.13 8.44 -15.94
CA PRO A 173 -32.49 7.72 -17.03
C PRO A 173 -31.85 8.67 -18.03
N ILE A 174 -30.56 8.46 -18.34
CA ILE A 174 -29.81 9.25 -19.32
C ILE A 174 -29.18 8.34 -20.37
N ASN A 175 -29.07 8.85 -21.60
CA ASN A 175 -28.30 8.23 -22.66
C ASN A 175 -27.46 9.32 -23.32
N ILE A 176 -26.15 9.20 -23.21
CA ILE A 176 -25.18 10.17 -23.74
C ILE A 176 -24.36 9.46 -24.81
N ASN A 177 -24.71 9.65 -26.08
CA ASN A 177 -24.02 9.03 -27.22
C ASN A 177 -23.90 7.50 -27.12
N GLY A 178 -24.93 6.81 -26.63
CA GLY A 178 -24.93 5.37 -26.43
C GLY A 178 -24.44 4.92 -25.05
N PHE A 179 -23.87 5.81 -24.24
CA PHE A 179 -23.51 5.53 -22.86
C PHE A 179 -24.73 5.77 -21.94
N ALA A 180 -25.30 4.69 -21.43
CA ALA A 180 -26.49 4.70 -20.57
C ALA A 180 -26.18 4.08 -19.20
N PRO A 181 -25.58 4.85 -18.27
CA PRO A 181 -25.27 4.36 -16.94
C PRO A 181 -26.55 4.12 -16.14
N GLN A 182 -26.49 3.17 -15.21
CA GLN A 182 -27.56 2.87 -14.28
C GLN A 182 -27.06 2.95 -12.83
N ASN A 183 -27.95 3.32 -11.89
CA ASN A 183 -27.67 3.16 -10.49
C ASN A 183 -27.62 1.66 -10.13
N PHE A 184 -26.89 1.32 -9.07
CA PHE A 184 -26.79 -0.07 -8.62
C PHE A 184 -28.17 -0.66 -8.25
N SER A 185 -29.04 0.16 -7.66
CA SER A 185 -30.42 -0.22 -7.32
C SER A 185 -31.36 -0.36 -8.52
N GLN A 186 -30.93 0.09 -9.71
CA GLN A 186 -31.76 0.22 -10.92
C GLN A 186 -33.00 1.13 -10.75
N GLN A 187 -32.99 1.96 -9.69
CA GLN A 187 -34.05 2.93 -9.39
C GLN A 187 -33.56 4.36 -9.59
N PHE A 188 -34.50 5.27 -9.82
CA PHE A 188 -34.28 6.68 -10.09
C PHE A 188 -35.19 7.50 -9.16
N GLU A 189 -34.67 8.58 -8.57
CA GLU A 189 -35.39 9.40 -7.60
C GLU A 189 -35.77 10.78 -8.16
N GLY A 190 -35.50 11.02 -9.42
CA GLY A 190 -35.76 12.29 -10.09
C GLY A 190 -34.71 13.35 -9.81
N ALA A 191 -34.56 13.79 -8.58
CA ALA A 191 -33.53 14.74 -8.16
C ALA A 191 -33.05 14.45 -6.75
N VAL A 192 -31.74 14.48 -6.52
CA VAL A 192 -31.11 14.22 -5.22
C VAL A 192 -30.08 15.30 -4.88
N PRO A 193 -29.91 15.68 -3.60
CA PRO A 193 -28.84 16.56 -3.18
C PRO A 193 -27.44 15.98 -3.53
N ALA A 194 -26.50 16.84 -3.91
CA ALA A 194 -25.16 16.42 -4.32
C ALA A 194 -24.42 15.64 -3.20
N SER A 195 -24.55 16.04 -1.94
CA SER A 195 -23.99 15.34 -0.79
C SER A 195 -24.57 13.94 -0.61
N GLU A 196 -25.89 13.78 -0.82
CA GLU A 196 -26.57 12.49 -0.74
C GLU A 196 -26.20 11.58 -1.92
N ALA A 197 -26.14 12.15 -3.14
CA ALA A 197 -25.67 11.43 -4.32
C ALA A 197 -24.26 10.85 -4.13
N LEU A 198 -23.36 11.60 -3.47
CA LEU A 198 -22.03 11.13 -3.11
C LEU A 198 -22.09 10.04 -2.05
N ALA A 199 -22.78 10.28 -0.93
CA ALA A 199 -22.85 9.33 0.19
C ALA A 199 -23.41 7.96 -0.22
N ARG A 200 -24.37 7.95 -1.14
CA ARG A 200 -24.98 6.75 -1.70
C ARG A 200 -24.27 6.23 -2.96
N SER A 201 -23.23 6.93 -3.38
CA SER A 201 -22.45 6.57 -4.56
C SER A 201 -23.31 6.41 -5.85
N LEU A 202 -24.30 7.27 -6.04
CA LEU A 202 -25.18 7.21 -7.20
C LEU A 202 -24.39 7.47 -8.50
N ASN A 203 -24.66 6.67 -9.52
CA ASN A 203 -23.91 6.74 -10.78
C ASN A 203 -24.37 7.89 -11.68
N ILE A 204 -25.67 8.05 -11.87
CA ILE A 204 -26.25 9.02 -12.78
C ILE A 204 -25.94 10.46 -12.38
N PRO A 205 -26.22 10.89 -11.11
CA PRO A 205 -25.85 12.23 -10.69
C PRO A 205 -24.35 12.51 -10.87
N THR A 206 -23.49 11.51 -10.56
CA THR A 206 -22.05 11.68 -10.67
C THR A 206 -21.58 11.77 -12.13
N VAL A 207 -22.14 10.99 -13.05
CA VAL A 207 -21.87 11.12 -14.50
C VAL A 207 -22.30 12.49 -15.00
N THR A 208 -23.45 12.99 -14.58
CA THR A 208 -23.92 14.35 -14.93
C THR A 208 -22.98 15.43 -14.38
N MET A 209 -22.47 15.24 -13.15
CA MET A 209 -21.43 16.11 -12.58
C MET A 209 -20.18 16.12 -13.46
N LEU A 210 -19.66 14.94 -13.85
CA LEU A 210 -18.47 14.83 -14.69
C LEU A 210 -18.71 15.45 -16.09
N GLN A 211 -19.88 15.26 -16.67
CA GLN A 211 -20.24 15.87 -17.94
C GLN A 211 -20.19 17.41 -17.86
N ARG A 212 -20.74 17.99 -16.77
CA ARG A 212 -20.72 19.46 -16.54
C ARG A 212 -19.33 19.99 -16.23
N TYR A 213 -18.55 19.26 -15.42
CA TYR A 213 -17.17 19.64 -15.05
C TYR A 213 -16.21 19.54 -16.22
N GLY A 214 -16.42 18.56 -17.09
CA GLY A 214 -15.60 18.25 -18.25
C GLY A 214 -14.57 17.13 -17.98
N VAL A 215 -14.63 16.08 -18.77
CA VAL A 215 -13.73 14.93 -18.67
C VAL A 215 -12.25 15.32 -18.77
N PRO A 216 -11.79 16.18 -19.71
CA PRO A 216 -10.39 16.57 -19.78
C PRO A 216 -9.92 17.32 -18.54
N LYS A 217 -10.77 18.16 -17.96
CA LYS A 217 -10.47 18.94 -16.76
C LYS A 217 -10.30 18.01 -15.55
N PHE A 218 -11.21 17.08 -15.35
CA PHE A 218 -11.13 16.11 -14.27
C PHE A 218 -9.95 15.15 -14.44
N TYR A 219 -9.68 14.70 -15.65
CA TYR A 219 -8.50 13.89 -15.97
C TYR A 219 -7.21 14.59 -15.57
N ASN A 220 -7.04 15.87 -15.92
CA ASN A 220 -5.86 16.65 -15.53
C ASN A 220 -5.78 16.84 -14.02
N PHE A 221 -6.90 17.08 -13.35
CA PHE A 221 -6.97 17.15 -11.91
C PHE A 221 -6.46 15.85 -11.27
N LEU A 222 -6.95 14.67 -11.71
CA LEU A 222 -6.49 13.38 -11.21
C LEU A 222 -4.99 13.14 -11.45
N LYS A 223 -4.46 13.53 -12.59
CA LYS A 223 -3.00 13.45 -12.85
C LYS A 223 -2.21 14.33 -11.88
N GLN A 224 -2.69 15.50 -11.58
CA GLN A 224 -2.06 16.42 -10.61
C GLN A 224 -2.17 15.93 -9.17
N THR A 225 -3.19 15.11 -8.83
CA THR A 225 -3.27 14.43 -7.52
C THR A 225 -2.40 13.19 -7.42
N GLY A 226 -1.62 12.84 -8.46
CA GLY A 226 -0.66 11.74 -8.40
C GLY A 226 -1.18 10.39 -8.90
N ILE A 227 -2.35 10.33 -9.55
CA ILE A 227 -2.81 9.07 -10.18
C ILE A 227 -1.93 8.76 -11.41
N SER A 228 -0.94 7.92 -11.22
CA SER A 228 0.12 7.64 -12.21
C SER A 228 -0.33 6.75 -13.37
N THR A 229 -1.39 5.99 -13.18
CA THR A 229 -1.91 4.99 -14.12
C THR A 229 -2.71 5.56 -15.28
N LEU A 230 -3.01 6.87 -15.26
CA LEU A 230 -3.70 7.57 -16.35
C LEU A 230 -2.75 7.83 -17.55
N THR A 231 -2.43 6.81 -18.30
CA THR A 231 -1.43 6.84 -19.38
C THR A 231 -2.03 7.15 -20.75
N ARG A 232 -3.35 6.99 -20.92
CA ARG A 232 -4.07 7.26 -22.18
C ARG A 232 -4.69 8.65 -22.14
N PRO A 233 -5.03 9.24 -23.30
CA PRO A 233 -5.67 10.56 -23.35
C PRO A 233 -7.07 10.54 -22.70
N ALA A 234 -7.53 11.69 -22.20
CA ALA A 234 -8.82 11.83 -21.51
C ALA A 234 -10.02 11.31 -22.33
N SER A 235 -9.97 11.47 -23.66
CA SER A 235 -11.01 10.99 -24.58
C SER A 235 -11.16 9.47 -24.58
N HIS A 236 -10.10 8.72 -24.24
CA HIS A 236 -10.15 7.27 -24.13
C HIS A 236 -11.04 6.81 -22.96
N TYR A 237 -10.97 7.51 -21.85
CA TYR A 237 -11.73 7.17 -20.64
C TYR A 237 -13.19 7.67 -20.72
N GLY A 238 -13.41 8.85 -21.31
CA GLY A 238 -14.74 9.43 -21.43
C GLY A 238 -15.44 9.56 -20.06
N LEU A 239 -16.77 9.45 -20.07
CA LEU A 239 -17.58 9.51 -18.85
C LEU A 239 -17.43 8.26 -17.95
N SER A 240 -16.92 7.15 -18.49
CA SER A 240 -16.64 5.95 -17.69
C SER A 240 -15.53 6.15 -16.67
N LEU A 241 -14.68 7.19 -16.81
CA LEU A 241 -13.62 7.57 -15.89
C LEU A 241 -14.11 7.58 -14.42
N ILE A 242 -15.33 8.09 -14.18
CA ILE A 242 -15.87 8.23 -12.82
C ILE A 242 -16.55 6.97 -12.29
N LEU A 243 -16.75 5.96 -13.11
CA LEU A 243 -17.41 4.69 -12.77
C LEU A 243 -16.46 3.49 -12.82
N GLY A 244 -15.14 3.72 -12.87
CA GLY A 244 -14.14 2.67 -12.89
C GLY A 244 -13.60 2.32 -14.28
N GLY A 245 -13.84 3.16 -15.29
CA GLY A 245 -13.22 3.05 -16.62
C GLY A 245 -11.73 3.39 -16.63
N ALA A 246 -11.18 3.81 -15.50
CA ALA A 246 -9.75 3.99 -15.28
C ALA A 246 -9.22 2.98 -14.26
N GLU A 247 -7.92 2.75 -14.31
CA GLU A 247 -7.20 1.99 -13.29
C GLU A 247 -6.45 2.96 -12.35
N GLY A 248 -6.24 2.52 -11.11
CA GLY A 248 -5.42 3.18 -10.11
C GLY A 248 -4.68 2.16 -9.28
N THR A 249 -3.54 2.53 -8.72
CA THR A 249 -2.87 1.72 -7.69
C THR A 249 -3.45 2.07 -6.32
N LEU A 250 -3.46 1.12 -5.39
CA LEU A 250 -3.85 1.41 -4.00
C LEU A 250 -2.92 2.48 -3.41
N TRP A 251 -1.65 2.47 -3.77
CA TRP A 251 -0.67 3.49 -3.39
C TRP A 251 -1.12 4.89 -3.80
N ASP A 252 -1.33 5.13 -5.10
CA ASP A 252 -1.68 6.46 -5.62
C ASP A 252 -2.98 6.98 -5.00
N ILE A 253 -3.99 6.10 -4.94
CA ILE A 253 -5.30 6.44 -4.39
C ILE A 253 -5.19 6.79 -2.91
N THR A 254 -4.46 6.00 -2.10
CA THR A 254 -4.32 6.28 -0.66
C THR A 254 -3.53 7.57 -0.44
N CYS A 255 -2.46 7.82 -1.19
CA CYS A 255 -1.74 9.09 -1.14
C CYS A 255 -2.64 10.28 -1.49
N ALA A 256 -3.42 10.19 -2.57
CA ALA A 256 -4.34 11.26 -2.97
C ALA A 256 -5.41 11.56 -1.90
N TYR A 257 -5.99 10.52 -1.26
CA TYR A 257 -6.90 10.72 -0.13
C TYR A 257 -6.20 11.31 1.10
N THR A 258 -4.97 10.90 1.37
CA THR A 258 -4.16 11.48 2.46
C THR A 258 -3.91 12.95 2.22
N ASP A 259 -3.55 13.35 0.98
CA ASP A 259 -3.35 14.75 0.62
C ASP A 259 -4.63 15.58 0.76
N MET A 260 -5.78 15.03 0.35
CA MET A 260 -7.08 15.67 0.57
C MET A 260 -7.37 15.86 2.07
N ALA A 261 -7.12 14.85 2.89
CA ALA A 261 -7.32 14.93 4.34
C ALA A 261 -6.36 15.95 5.00
N ARG A 262 -5.11 16.03 4.54
CA ARG A 262 -4.12 17.02 4.98
C ARG A 262 -4.56 18.43 4.63
N CYS A 263 -5.01 18.65 3.39
CA CYS A 263 -5.55 19.93 2.95
C CYS A 263 -6.72 20.38 3.83
N LEU A 264 -7.68 19.50 4.14
CA LEU A 264 -8.81 19.79 5.03
C LEU A 264 -8.39 20.13 6.46
N LYS A 265 -7.25 19.61 6.91
CA LYS A 265 -6.66 19.92 8.23
C LYS A 265 -5.76 21.15 8.22
N GLY A 266 -5.55 21.81 7.10
CA GLY A 266 -4.61 22.93 6.96
C GLY A 266 -3.14 22.54 7.17
N LEU A 267 -2.77 21.29 6.90
CA LEU A 267 -1.40 20.82 7.02
C LEU A 267 -0.61 21.15 5.75
N ASP A 268 0.68 21.43 5.91
CA ASP A 268 1.57 21.70 4.79
C ASP A 268 1.69 20.51 3.83
N LYS A 269 1.94 20.82 2.57
CA LYS A 269 2.22 19.83 1.55
C LYS A 269 3.57 19.17 1.83
N THR A 270 3.57 17.85 1.93
CA THR A 270 4.79 17.04 2.04
C THR A 270 4.61 15.80 1.18
N ASP A 271 5.70 15.29 0.62
CA ASP A 271 5.65 14.07 -0.15
C ASP A 271 5.44 12.85 0.75
N CYS A 272 4.60 11.91 0.28
CA CYS A 272 4.41 10.64 0.96
C CYS A 272 5.65 9.76 0.80
N SER A 273 6.34 9.44 1.88
CA SER A 273 7.59 8.67 1.87
C SER A 273 7.53 7.43 2.75
N LEU A 274 7.93 6.28 2.20
CA LEU A 274 8.11 5.02 2.91
C LEU A 274 9.39 4.95 3.75
N LEU A 275 10.31 5.88 3.51
CA LEU A 275 11.61 5.89 4.16
C LEU A 275 11.70 7.04 5.15
N LEU A 276 12.32 6.76 6.29
CA LEU A 276 12.84 7.83 7.12
C LEU A 276 13.96 8.51 6.34
N SER A 277 13.89 9.84 6.19
CA SER A 277 14.93 10.61 5.51
C SER A 277 16.25 10.39 6.23
N ASP A 278 17.17 9.67 5.60
CA ASP A 278 18.58 9.81 5.93
C ASP A 278 18.98 11.24 5.60
N SER A 279 19.44 11.97 6.57
CA SER A 279 20.17 13.22 6.37
C SER A 279 21.41 12.91 5.52
N ALA A 280 21.37 13.34 4.26
CA ALA A 280 22.38 13.19 3.21
C ALA A 280 22.34 11.89 2.36
N HIS A 281 21.68 11.98 1.20
CA HIS A 281 22.25 11.82 -0.15
C HIS A 281 21.13 11.73 -1.19
N ASN A 282 21.03 12.77 -2.03
CA ASN A 282 20.42 12.88 -3.37
C ASN A 282 19.24 11.95 -3.71
N ALA A 283 18.04 12.45 -3.56
CA ALA A 283 16.87 11.95 -4.27
C ALA A 283 16.47 12.95 -5.36
N SER A 284 16.91 12.68 -6.59
CA SER A 284 16.28 13.22 -7.79
C SER A 284 15.08 12.32 -8.11
N SER A 285 13.94 12.58 -7.53
CA SER A 285 12.66 12.08 -8.02
C SER A 285 11.72 13.27 -8.11
N VAL A 286 11.41 13.65 -9.34
CA VAL A 286 10.36 14.62 -9.64
C VAL A 286 9.04 14.02 -9.18
N VAL A 287 8.54 14.47 -8.04
CA VAL A 287 7.22 14.10 -7.55
C VAL A 287 6.24 15.14 -8.08
N PRO A 288 5.09 14.72 -8.63
CA PRO A 288 4.07 15.64 -9.08
C PRO A 288 3.62 16.53 -7.92
N THR A 289 3.59 17.82 -8.12
CA THR A 289 3.02 18.78 -7.17
C THR A 289 1.55 18.47 -6.98
N SER A 290 1.10 18.28 -5.72
CA SER A 290 -0.32 18.03 -5.44
C SER A 290 -1.19 19.22 -5.90
N SER A 291 -2.35 18.92 -6.49
CA SER A 291 -3.29 19.91 -7.01
C SER A 291 -4.26 20.45 -5.96
N PHE A 292 -4.16 19.98 -4.71
CA PHE A 292 -5.01 20.49 -3.65
C PHE A 292 -4.56 21.88 -3.19
N SER A 293 -5.38 22.87 -3.37
CA SER A 293 -5.19 24.18 -2.78
C SER A 293 -5.66 24.17 -1.32
N PRO A 294 -5.12 25.03 -0.43
CA PRO A 294 -5.68 25.21 0.90
C PRO A 294 -7.17 25.48 0.78
N CYS A 295 -8.00 24.68 1.43
CA CYS A 295 -9.44 24.92 1.44
C CYS A 295 -9.70 26.28 2.09
N ALA A 296 -10.34 27.18 1.36
CA ALA A 296 -11.02 28.28 1.99
C ALA A 296 -12.10 27.68 2.91
N VAL A 297 -11.93 27.81 4.21
CA VAL A 297 -12.90 27.39 5.22
C VAL A 297 -14.12 28.31 5.06
N TRP A 298 -15.25 27.73 4.70
CA TRP A 298 -16.55 28.36 4.78
C TRP A 298 -17.24 27.93 6.06
#